data_8d4aea3e9530a40a8f9ae320acf44edd
#
_entry.id   8d4aea3e9530a40a8f9ae320acf44edd
#
_cell.length_a   1.000
_cell.length_b   1.000
_cell.length_c   1.000
_cell.angle_alpha   90.00
_cell.angle_beta   90.00
_cell.angle_gamma   90.00
#
_symmetry.space_group_name_H-M   'P 1'
#
loop_
_entity.id
_entity.type
_entity.pdbx_description
1 polymer ?
#
loop_
_entity_poly.entity_id
_entity_poly.type
_entity_poly.pdbx_seq_one_letter_code
_entity_poly.pdbx_strand_id
1 'polypeptide(L)'
;GEKTLVLLGETADLFLVNADLNGSPEVFVVKRDSSITAKKSPAMGLKAAETVTLHFNHSPAELLGDEDFNYTAFLDLGNLMWCAMAVGTCEAVKAYCIQYANERTAFGEPISHRQSVAFMIADMAIEIDAMRMLVLNAASLAEVGQSFHREAYLARLLCAEKSMKIGTDGVQILG
;
A
#
# COMPACT_ATOMS: atom_id res chain seq x y z
N GLY A 1 6.77 21.73 -10.10
CA GLY A 1 5.72 20.97 -9.42
C GLY A 1 6.24 20.30 -8.15
N GLU A 2 5.33 19.72 -7.35
CA GLU A 2 5.68 19.04 -6.10
C GLU A 2 4.98 17.69 -6.02
N LYS A 3 5.68 16.67 -5.49
CA LYS A 3 5.13 15.36 -5.15
C LYS A 3 5.57 14.97 -3.74
N THR A 4 4.61 14.63 -2.90
CA THR A 4 4.84 14.29 -1.50
C THR A 4 4.82 12.77 -1.29
N LEU A 5 5.40 12.31 -0.17
CA LEU A 5 5.43 10.90 0.25
C LEU A 5 6.03 9.96 -0.82
N VAL A 6 7.04 10.45 -1.54
CA VAL A 6 7.73 9.63 -2.56
C VAL A 6 8.70 8.68 -1.88
N LEU A 7 8.48 7.39 -2.07
CA LEU A 7 9.35 6.33 -1.55
C LEU A 7 10.67 6.32 -2.32
N LEU A 8 11.79 6.11 -1.63
CA LEU A 8 13.14 6.06 -2.19
C LEU A 8 13.50 7.31 -3.03
N GLY A 9 12.83 8.42 -2.77
CA GLY A 9 12.96 9.62 -3.59
C GLY A 9 14.33 10.30 -3.50
N GLU A 10 15.21 9.95 -2.56
CA GLU A 10 16.62 10.40 -2.53
C GLU A 10 17.52 9.57 -3.44
N THR A 11 17.19 8.30 -3.67
CA THR A 11 18.08 7.33 -4.31
C THR A 11 17.62 6.87 -5.68
N ALA A 12 16.32 7.00 -6.01
CA ALA A 12 15.80 6.60 -7.30
C ALA A 12 16.37 7.45 -8.46
N ASP A 13 16.74 6.80 -9.56
CA ASP A 13 17.25 7.45 -10.78
C ASP A 13 16.13 7.87 -11.74
N LEU A 14 14.97 7.19 -11.67
CA LEU A 14 13.79 7.45 -12.50
C LEU A 14 12.56 7.60 -11.64
N PHE A 15 11.66 8.47 -12.06
CA PHE A 15 10.39 8.71 -11.42
C PHE A 15 9.24 8.55 -12.43
N LEU A 16 8.18 7.86 -12.02
CA LEU A 16 6.89 7.94 -12.69
C LEU A 16 6.07 9.03 -12.01
N VAL A 17 5.77 10.08 -12.75
CA VAL A 17 5.16 11.30 -12.21
C VAL A 17 3.82 11.56 -12.88
N ASN A 18 2.75 11.52 -12.11
CA ASN A 18 1.45 11.98 -12.58
C ASN A 18 1.45 13.51 -12.67
N ALA A 19 1.10 14.06 -13.82
CA ALA A 19 0.98 15.50 -14.02
C ALA A 19 -0.10 15.82 -15.05
N ASP A 20 -0.52 17.08 -15.07
CA ASP A 20 -1.48 17.56 -16.05
C ASP A 20 -0.78 17.88 -17.38
N LEU A 21 -1.38 17.41 -18.47
CA LEU A 21 -1.02 17.79 -19.84
C LEU A 21 -2.24 18.40 -20.53
N ASN A 22 -2.28 19.70 -20.65
CA ASN A 22 -3.37 20.43 -21.32
C ASN A 22 -4.78 20.14 -20.75
N GLY A 23 -4.88 19.94 -19.44
CA GLY A 23 -6.14 19.66 -18.73
C GLY A 23 -6.47 18.18 -18.58
N SER A 24 -5.59 17.29 -19.05
CA SER A 24 -5.72 15.83 -18.88
C SER A 24 -4.62 15.29 -17.95
N PRO A 25 -4.94 14.40 -17.01
CA PRO A 25 -3.95 13.76 -16.16
C PRO A 25 -3.20 12.68 -16.96
N GLU A 26 -1.88 12.75 -16.93
CA GLU A 26 -0.98 11.86 -17.64
C GLU A 26 0.15 11.37 -16.73
N VAL A 27 0.87 10.34 -17.16
CA VAL A 27 2.05 9.81 -16.48
C VAL A 27 3.30 10.14 -17.29
N PHE A 28 4.30 10.66 -16.61
CA PHE A 28 5.59 11.02 -17.22
C PHE A 28 6.72 10.20 -16.60
N VAL A 29 7.69 9.84 -17.42
CA VAL A 29 8.98 9.34 -16.98
C VAL A 29 9.92 10.53 -16.81
N VAL A 30 10.44 10.71 -15.62
CA VAL A 30 11.37 11.82 -15.31
C VAL A 30 12.67 11.22 -14.79
N LYS A 31 13.77 11.51 -15.48
CA LYS A 31 15.10 11.10 -15.04
C LYS A 31 15.63 12.10 -14.00
N ARG A 32 16.26 11.58 -12.96
CA ARG A 32 16.89 12.42 -11.95
C ARG A 32 17.99 13.31 -12.57
N ASP A 33 17.89 14.60 -12.29
CA ASP A 33 18.90 15.59 -12.62
C ASP A 33 18.90 16.74 -11.59
N SER A 34 19.65 17.81 -11.86
CA SER A 34 19.77 18.97 -10.97
C SER A 34 18.50 19.82 -10.86
N SER A 35 17.49 19.60 -11.70
CA SER A 35 16.18 20.28 -11.63
C SER A 35 15.27 19.70 -10.55
N ILE A 36 15.65 18.54 -9.98
CA ILE A 36 14.87 17.84 -8.98
C ILE A 36 15.56 17.95 -7.62
N THR A 37 14.85 18.49 -6.64
CA THR A 37 15.33 18.55 -5.26
C THR A 37 14.45 17.69 -4.35
N ALA A 38 15.09 16.96 -3.43
CA ALA A 38 14.42 16.11 -2.45
C ALA A 38 14.51 16.74 -1.06
N LYS A 39 13.37 16.76 -0.35
CA LYS A 39 13.30 17.16 1.05
C LYS A 39 12.76 15.99 1.87
N LYS A 40 13.50 15.56 2.91
CA LYS A 40 13.06 14.47 3.80
C LYS A 40 11.73 14.78 4.44
N SER A 41 10.84 13.81 4.39
CA SER A 41 9.54 13.86 5.07
C SER A 41 9.63 12.98 6.32
N PRO A 42 9.69 13.56 7.54
CA PRO A 42 9.77 12.76 8.76
C PRO A 42 8.56 11.84 8.86
N ALA A 43 8.81 10.55 9.01
CA ALA A 43 7.77 9.55 9.16
C ALA A 43 8.01 8.72 10.43
N MET A 44 6.92 8.31 11.09
CA MET A 44 6.97 7.47 12.26
C MET A 44 7.29 6.02 11.89
N GLY A 45 6.79 5.54 10.76
CA GLY A 45 7.04 4.22 10.19
C GLY A 45 7.75 4.28 8.83
N LEU A 46 8.06 3.11 8.27
CA LEU A 46 8.69 2.95 6.95
C LEU A 46 9.96 3.77 6.75
N LYS A 47 10.77 3.94 7.79
CA LYS A 47 11.99 4.77 7.74
C LYS A 47 12.97 4.29 6.66
N ALA A 48 13.05 2.99 6.42
CA ALA A 48 13.89 2.40 5.37
C ALA A 48 13.42 2.73 3.94
N ALA A 49 12.18 3.19 3.78
CA ALA A 49 11.64 3.63 2.49
C ALA A 49 12.06 5.07 2.11
N GLU A 50 12.80 5.77 2.98
CA GLU A 50 13.36 7.10 2.74
C GLU A 50 12.36 8.05 2.06
N THR A 51 11.18 8.21 2.69
CA THR A 51 10.09 9.02 2.13
C THR A 51 10.49 10.49 2.07
N VAL A 52 10.30 11.11 0.91
CA VAL A 52 10.63 12.51 0.66
C VAL A 52 9.49 13.26 -0.02
N THR A 53 9.59 14.57 0.00
CA THR A 53 8.91 15.47 -0.92
C THR A 53 9.88 15.84 -2.04
N LEU A 54 9.48 15.63 -3.30
CA LEU A 54 10.23 16.04 -4.49
C LEU A 54 9.68 17.35 -5.04
N HIS A 55 10.58 18.26 -5.36
CA HIS A 55 10.27 19.49 -6.09
C HIS A 55 10.90 19.40 -7.48
N PHE A 56 10.08 19.62 -8.51
CA PHE A 56 10.46 19.60 -9.92
C PHE A 56 10.45 21.04 -10.44
N ASN A 57 11.58 21.52 -10.95
CA ASN A 57 11.74 22.85 -11.50
C ASN A 57 12.08 22.79 -12.99
N HIS A 58 11.07 22.80 -13.86
CA HIS A 58 11.21 22.65 -15.31
C HIS A 58 11.99 21.38 -15.70
N SER A 59 11.77 20.30 -14.96
CA SER A 59 12.43 19.03 -15.19
C SER A 59 12.01 18.44 -16.54
N PRO A 60 12.96 18.01 -17.38
CA PRO A 60 12.65 17.29 -18.61
C PRO A 60 11.86 16.02 -18.29
N ALA A 61 10.83 15.74 -19.07
CA ALA A 61 9.94 14.61 -18.88
C ALA A 61 9.52 14.00 -20.22
N GLU A 62 9.38 12.70 -20.26
CA GLU A 62 8.87 11.97 -21.39
C GLU A 62 7.48 11.41 -21.05
N LEU A 63 6.51 11.57 -21.95
CA LEU A 63 5.16 11.01 -21.75
C LEU A 63 5.27 9.48 -21.74
N LEU A 64 4.68 8.86 -20.71
CA LEU A 64 4.59 7.41 -20.65
C LEU A 64 3.35 6.94 -21.43
N GLY A 65 3.57 6.06 -22.39
CA GLY A 65 2.50 5.50 -23.20
C GLY A 65 2.27 6.26 -24.52
N ASP A 66 1.30 5.79 -25.25
CA ASP A 66 0.84 6.30 -26.53
C ASP A 66 -0.64 6.73 -26.45
N GLU A 67 -1.27 6.91 -27.61
CA GLU A 67 -2.69 7.33 -27.68
C GLU A 67 -3.66 6.32 -27.05
N ASP A 68 -3.24 5.05 -26.88
CA ASP A 68 -4.04 3.98 -26.29
C ASP A 68 -3.80 3.85 -24.75
N PHE A 69 -2.92 4.66 -24.15
CA PHE A 69 -2.62 4.60 -22.74
C PHE A 69 -3.83 4.96 -21.87
N ASN A 70 -4.28 4.00 -21.07
CA ASN A 70 -5.41 4.20 -20.15
C ASN A 70 -4.93 4.59 -18.75
N TYR A 71 -4.87 5.89 -18.48
CA TYR A 71 -4.47 6.45 -17.20
C TYR A 71 -5.28 5.90 -16.01
N THR A 72 -6.60 5.76 -16.17
CA THR A 72 -7.47 5.23 -15.10
C THR A 72 -7.13 3.78 -14.78
N ALA A 73 -6.99 2.93 -15.80
CA ALA A 73 -6.61 1.53 -15.61
C ALA A 73 -5.21 1.39 -14.98
N PHE A 74 -4.27 2.26 -15.33
CA PHE A 74 -2.94 2.31 -14.72
C PHE A 74 -3.02 2.59 -13.21
N LEU A 75 -3.82 3.57 -12.80
CA LEU A 75 -4.02 3.88 -11.38
C LEU A 75 -4.74 2.76 -10.62
N ASP A 76 -5.77 2.18 -11.24
CA ASP A 76 -6.54 1.09 -10.66
C ASP A 76 -5.66 -0.15 -10.43
N LEU A 77 -4.81 -0.47 -11.39
CA LEU A 77 -3.84 -1.55 -11.26
C LEU A 77 -2.84 -1.28 -10.12
N GLY A 78 -2.32 -0.05 -10.03
CA GLY A 78 -1.46 0.37 -8.93
C GLY A 78 -2.13 0.23 -7.56
N ASN A 79 -3.40 0.62 -7.44
CA ASN A 79 -4.19 0.42 -6.24
C ASN A 79 -4.34 -1.07 -5.89
N LEU A 80 -4.64 -1.90 -6.88
CA LEU A 80 -4.83 -3.34 -6.70
C LEU A 80 -3.53 -4.03 -6.25
N MET A 81 -2.40 -3.69 -6.85
CA MET A 81 -1.08 -4.20 -6.47
C MET A 81 -0.73 -3.82 -5.02
N TRP A 82 -1.00 -2.59 -4.62
CA TRP A 82 -0.81 -2.17 -3.24
C TRP A 82 -1.69 -2.97 -2.27
N CYS A 83 -2.97 -3.21 -2.63
CA CYS A 83 -3.88 -4.02 -1.81
C CYS A 83 -3.39 -5.46 -1.64
N ALA A 84 -2.85 -6.07 -2.71
CA ALA A 84 -2.29 -7.41 -2.65
C ALA A 84 -1.09 -7.49 -1.68
N MET A 85 -0.21 -6.48 -1.70
CA MET A 85 0.89 -6.37 -0.73
C MET A 85 0.39 -6.20 0.70
N ALA A 86 -0.65 -5.39 0.90
CA ALA A 86 -1.27 -5.16 2.20
C ALA A 86 -1.85 -6.46 2.79
N VAL A 87 -2.57 -7.25 1.97
CA VAL A 87 -3.08 -8.57 2.36
C VAL A 87 -1.95 -9.49 2.80
N GLY A 88 -0.85 -9.58 2.02
CA GLY A 88 0.31 -10.40 2.36
C GLY A 88 0.98 -9.97 3.68
N THR A 89 1.11 -8.66 3.90
CA THR A 89 1.65 -8.12 5.15
C THR A 89 0.76 -8.47 6.35
N CYS A 90 -0.56 -8.33 6.21
CA CYS A 90 -1.50 -8.68 7.27
C CYS A 90 -1.49 -10.17 7.61
N GLU A 91 -1.34 -11.04 6.60
CA GLU A 91 -1.16 -12.49 6.81
C GLU A 91 0.09 -12.79 7.63
N ALA A 92 1.20 -12.13 7.33
CA ALA A 92 2.44 -12.30 8.11
C ALA A 92 2.27 -11.83 9.56
N VAL A 93 1.59 -10.71 9.79
CA VAL A 93 1.28 -10.21 11.14
C VAL A 93 0.43 -11.22 11.90
N LYS A 94 -0.67 -11.71 11.31
CA LYS A 94 -1.53 -12.72 11.91
C LYS A 94 -0.77 -13.99 12.28
N ALA A 95 0.03 -14.52 11.35
CA ALA A 95 0.82 -15.73 11.58
C ALA A 95 1.80 -15.55 12.76
N TYR A 96 2.48 -14.42 12.82
CA TYR A 96 3.38 -14.10 13.92
C TYR A 96 2.64 -13.97 15.26
N CYS A 97 1.48 -13.32 15.28
CA CYS A 97 0.65 -13.19 16.48
C CYS A 97 0.16 -14.53 17.00
N ILE A 98 -0.25 -15.46 16.10
CA ILE A 98 -0.67 -16.80 16.48
C ILE A 98 0.48 -17.54 17.18
N GLN A 99 1.67 -17.53 16.56
CA GLN A 99 2.83 -18.20 17.15
C GLN A 99 3.16 -17.60 18.53
N TYR A 100 3.31 -16.28 18.60
CA TYR A 100 3.64 -15.58 19.83
C TYR A 100 2.61 -15.84 20.95
N ALA A 101 1.31 -15.78 20.64
CA ALA A 101 0.25 -15.97 21.61
C ALA A 101 0.24 -17.39 22.21
N ASN A 102 0.67 -18.41 21.45
CA ASN A 102 0.78 -19.79 21.93
C ASN A 102 2.05 -20.04 22.75
N GLU A 103 3.12 -19.30 22.48
CA GLU A 103 4.40 -19.47 23.19
C GLU A 103 4.50 -18.59 24.44
N ARG A 104 3.93 -17.38 24.40
CA ARG A 104 3.99 -16.43 25.53
C ARG A 104 3.06 -16.85 26.64
N THR A 105 3.62 -17.10 27.82
CA THR A 105 2.84 -17.42 29.03
C THR A 105 2.70 -16.20 29.94
N ALA A 106 1.49 -16.02 30.48
CA ALA A 106 1.19 -15.05 31.52
C ALA A 106 0.14 -15.62 32.47
N PHE A 107 0.34 -15.43 33.77
CA PHE A 107 -0.53 -16.01 34.81
C PHE A 107 -0.66 -17.53 34.75
N GLY A 108 0.41 -18.24 34.33
CA GLY A 108 0.50 -19.70 34.36
C GLY A 108 -0.02 -20.41 33.11
N GLU A 109 -0.45 -19.69 32.07
CA GLU A 109 -0.94 -20.27 30.81
C GLU A 109 -0.59 -19.42 29.58
N PRO A 110 -0.63 -19.99 28.35
CA PRO A 110 -0.45 -19.23 27.11
C PRO A 110 -1.46 -18.08 27.01
N ILE A 111 -1.02 -16.92 26.48
CA ILE A 111 -1.93 -15.76 26.33
C ILE A 111 -3.02 -16.02 25.29
N SER A 112 -2.86 -17.01 24.38
CA SER A 112 -3.90 -17.45 23.45
C SER A 112 -5.16 -17.97 24.17
N HIS A 113 -5.09 -18.37 25.43
CA HIS A 113 -6.23 -18.78 26.25
C HIS A 113 -7.08 -17.58 26.73
N ARG A 114 -6.59 -16.34 26.55
CA ARG A 114 -7.37 -15.13 26.87
C ARG A 114 -8.32 -14.83 25.73
N GLN A 115 -9.62 -14.74 26.02
CA GLN A 115 -10.65 -14.46 25.00
C GLN A 115 -10.35 -13.19 24.19
N SER A 116 -9.85 -12.13 24.84
CA SER A 116 -9.51 -10.88 24.17
C SER A 116 -8.43 -11.07 23.09
N VAL A 117 -7.41 -11.90 23.37
CA VAL A 117 -6.33 -12.21 22.41
C VAL A 117 -6.86 -13.11 21.31
N ALA A 118 -7.61 -14.16 21.66
CA ALA A 118 -8.19 -15.10 20.71
C ALA A 118 -9.14 -14.38 19.74
N PHE A 119 -9.98 -13.47 20.22
CA PHE A 119 -10.91 -12.69 19.40
C PHE A 119 -10.18 -11.70 18.48
N MET A 120 -9.14 -11.01 18.94
CA MET A 120 -8.34 -10.16 18.06
C MET A 120 -7.75 -10.95 16.88
N ILE A 121 -7.22 -12.15 17.13
CA ILE A 121 -6.66 -13.02 16.08
C ILE A 121 -7.76 -13.53 15.14
N ALA A 122 -8.94 -13.88 15.65
CA ALA A 122 -10.08 -14.28 14.83
C ALA A 122 -10.58 -13.12 13.95
N ASP A 123 -10.67 -11.91 14.50
CA ASP A 123 -11.04 -10.71 13.75
C ASP A 123 -10.02 -10.41 12.64
N MET A 124 -8.71 -10.53 12.92
CA MET A 124 -7.68 -10.41 11.88
C MET A 124 -7.93 -11.39 10.73
N ALA A 125 -8.25 -12.65 11.02
CA ALA A 125 -8.50 -13.66 9.98
C ALA A 125 -9.68 -13.27 9.09
N ILE A 126 -10.81 -12.87 9.68
CA ILE A 126 -12.01 -12.44 8.96
C ILE A 126 -11.73 -11.22 8.07
N GLU A 127 -11.05 -10.21 8.61
CA GLU A 127 -10.73 -8.98 7.88
C GLU A 127 -9.77 -9.24 6.71
N ILE A 128 -8.77 -10.10 6.90
CA ILE A 128 -7.83 -10.50 5.85
C ILE A 128 -8.54 -11.24 4.72
N ASP A 129 -9.44 -12.16 5.05
CA ASP A 129 -10.20 -12.89 4.05
C ASP A 129 -11.12 -11.95 3.26
N ALA A 130 -11.78 -10.99 3.94
CA ALA A 130 -12.59 -9.96 3.27
C ALA A 130 -11.75 -9.10 2.31
N MET A 131 -10.57 -8.64 2.75
CA MET A 131 -9.64 -7.88 1.90
C MET A 131 -9.20 -8.71 0.67
N ARG A 132 -8.82 -9.97 0.90
CA ARG A 132 -8.41 -10.91 -0.15
C ARG A 132 -9.49 -11.10 -1.20
N MET A 133 -10.74 -11.30 -0.79
CA MET A 133 -11.86 -11.50 -1.71
C MET A 133 -12.10 -10.27 -2.60
N LEU A 134 -12.00 -9.05 -2.05
CA LEU A 134 -12.12 -7.84 -2.87
C LEU A 134 -10.97 -7.70 -3.87
N VAL A 135 -9.74 -8.00 -3.47
CA VAL A 135 -8.57 -7.99 -4.36
C VAL A 135 -8.74 -8.99 -5.50
N LEU A 136 -9.13 -10.23 -5.18
CA LEU A 136 -9.33 -11.27 -6.19
C LEU A 136 -10.49 -10.95 -7.14
N ASN A 137 -11.57 -10.36 -6.64
CA ASN A 137 -12.70 -9.92 -7.47
C ASN A 137 -12.25 -8.86 -8.49
N ALA A 138 -11.53 -7.82 -8.04
CA ALA A 138 -11.02 -6.80 -8.93
C ALA A 138 -10.01 -7.36 -9.95
N ALA A 139 -9.12 -8.26 -9.52
CA ALA A 139 -8.16 -8.92 -10.40
C ALA A 139 -8.84 -9.78 -11.48
N SER A 140 -9.89 -10.52 -11.11
CA SER A 140 -10.65 -11.34 -12.07
C SER A 140 -11.36 -10.50 -13.14
N LEU A 141 -11.90 -9.34 -12.77
CA LEU A 141 -12.49 -8.41 -13.75
C LEU A 141 -11.43 -7.85 -14.69
N ALA A 142 -10.26 -7.46 -14.15
CA ALA A 142 -9.14 -7.00 -14.95
C ALA A 142 -8.65 -8.05 -15.96
N GLU A 143 -8.55 -9.32 -15.51
CA GLU A 143 -8.10 -10.44 -16.35
C GLU A 143 -9.01 -10.67 -17.57
N VAL A 144 -10.32 -10.50 -17.41
CA VAL A 144 -11.29 -10.66 -18.50
C VAL A 144 -11.55 -9.36 -19.29
N GLY A 145 -10.76 -8.32 -19.07
CA GLY A 145 -10.86 -7.04 -19.76
C GLY A 145 -12.09 -6.20 -19.41
N GLN A 146 -12.75 -6.49 -18.28
CA GLN A 146 -13.84 -5.67 -17.78
C GLN A 146 -13.33 -4.50 -16.93
N SER A 147 -14.15 -3.45 -16.81
CA SER A 147 -13.84 -2.35 -15.89
C SER A 147 -13.84 -2.86 -14.46
N PHE A 148 -12.77 -2.58 -13.73
CA PHE A 148 -12.58 -2.93 -12.31
C PHE A 148 -12.33 -1.69 -11.43
N HIS A 149 -12.60 -0.50 -11.97
CA HIS A 149 -12.37 0.77 -11.29
C HIS A 149 -13.03 0.83 -9.92
N ARG A 150 -14.32 0.54 -9.85
CA ARG A 150 -15.09 0.53 -8.58
C ARG A 150 -14.52 -0.48 -7.58
N GLU A 151 -14.21 -1.68 -8.04
CA GLU A 151 -13.71 -2.78 -7.22
C GLU A 151 -12.30 -2.51 -6.69
N ALA A 152 -11.43 -1.90 -7.50
CA ALA A 152 -10.11 -1.46 -7.07
C ALA A 152 -10.19 -0.41 -5.95
N TYR A 153 -11.11 0.55 -6.05
CA TYR A 153 -11.32 1.55 -4.99
C TYR A 153 -11.94 0.96 -3.73
N LEU A 154 -12.89 0.04 -3.83
CA LEU A 154 -13.45 -0.67 -2.68
C LEU A 154 -12.37 -1.48 -1.95
N ALA A 155 -11.55 -2.21 -2.71
CA ALA A 155 -10.40 -2.93 -2.16
C ALA A 155 -9.42 -1.97 -1.47
N ARG A 156 -9.11 -0.83 -2.11
CA ARG A 156 -8.19 0.19 -1.58
C ARG A 156 -8.68 0.77 -0.25
N LEU A 157 -9.97 1.11 -0.15
CA LEU A 157 -10.58 1.63 1.08
C LEU A 157 -10.49 0.61 2.22
N LEU A 158 -10.95 -0.62 1.97
CA LEU A 158 -10.96 -1.65 3.01
C LEU A 158 -9.53 -2.01 3.43
N CYS A 159 -8.61 -2.23 2.48
CA CYS A 159 -7.23 -2.58 2.79
C CYS A 159 -6.51 -1.47 3.58
N ALA A 160 -6.76 -0.18 3.27
CA ALA A 160 -6.15 0.92 4.00
C ALA A 160 -6.58 0.95 5.48
N GLU A 161 -7.88 0.77 5.74
CA GLU A 161 -8.44 0.77 7.09
C GLU A 161 -8.00 -0.48 7.87
N LYS A 162 -8.20 -1.66 7.27
CA LYS A 162 -7.99 -2.93 7.98
C LYS A 162 -6.53 -3.28 8.21
N SER A 163 -5.63 -2.92 7.28
CA SER A 163 -4.20 -3.11 7.50
C SER A 163 -3.69 -2.32 8.70
N MET A 164 -4.16 -1.08 8.88
CA MET A 164 -3.80 -0.26 10.03
C MET A 164 -4.31 -0.89 11.34
N LYS A 165 -5.57 -1.34 11.35
CA LYS A 165 -6.15 -2.02 12.50
C LYS A 165 -5.39 -3.30 12.86
N ILE A 166 -5.14 -4.18 11.88
CA ILE A 166 -4.41 -5.44 12.07
C ILE A 166 -2.99 -5.19 12.59
N GLY A 167 -2.30 -4.19 12.05
CA GLY A 167 -0.98 -3.79 12.55
C GLY A 167 -1.02 -3.32 14.01
N THR A 168 -2.01 -2.52 14.37
CA THR A 168 -2.19 -2.01 15.74
C THR A 168 -2.55 -3.13 16.72
N ASP A 169 -3.47 -4.03 16.33
CA ASP A 169 -3.85 -5.18 17.14
C ASP A 169 -2.66 -6.15 17.30
N GLY A 170 -1.84 -6.30 16.27
CA GLY A 170 -0.60 -7.07 16.34
C GLY A 170 0.37 -6.52 17.38
N VAL A 171 0.60 -5.21 17.38
CA VAL A 171 1.43 -4.55 18.42
C VAL A 171 0.82 -4.75 19.80
N GLN A 172 -0.49 -4.65 19.94
CA GLN A 172 -1.19 -4.85 21.22
C GLN A 172 -1.04 -6.29 21.75
N ILE A 173 -1.06 -7.30 20.88
CA ILE A 173 -0.86 -8.71 21.27
C ILE A 173 0.57 -8.95 21.74
N LEU A 174 1.54 -8.29 21.10
CA LEU A 174 2.97 -8.46 21.43
C LEU A 174 3.39 -7.73 22.72
N GLY A 175 2.67 -6.70 23.15
CA GLY A 175 2.89 -5.93 24.39
C GLY A 175 3.64 -4.63 24.19
#